data_708ee051b47db9253a94989c4811d531
#
_entry.id   708ee051b47db9253a94989c4811d531
#
_cell.length_a   1.000
_cell.length_b   1.000
_cell.length_c   1.000
_cell.angle_alpha   90.00
_cell.angle_beta   90.00
_cell.angle_gamma   90.00
#
_symmetry.space_group_name_H-M   'P 1'
#
loop_
_entity.id
_entity.type
_entity.pdbx_description
1 polymer ?
#
loop_
_entity_poly.entity_id
_entity_poly.type
_entity_poly.pdbx_seq_one_letter_code
_entity_poly.pdbx_strand_id
1 'polypeptide(L)'
;VPKVGEHPPDLDRADAERRDSIAMKDMLTKAARRLGVTGAQAAVIAGGELRVAATGTANAELGIPMDPRTLIQIGSTTKLHTAVLVMTLVDEGLVDLDAPVRRYLPELRLADEEAARSVTPRHLLSMTSGIDNGRYDGDHDDPLGYLSTFADMDMLFAPGNGYSYSNASTVVSGALVARMTGLSWDEALRRRVFEPLGLRDRLTLWEELPYHRIAVGHAPDGSVVRPWALARGSGPAGSTLCSTAADLARFGELFLRDGGGVLSPGACAAMQVPQVALPTRRFADEWCLGPYRRDFSGLEVFGHSGTNLGGSSTLLWAPSTGTVVAVVCNTPHAGYPLAAEVAAYVLGSAPADVEPVTRRTADPGRYEGRYAACDLRYDVTSADGVLTVTLEEAATGRTSPPVALLPLDGDRFLPEVDLSGGRGWDLAFVVEDGTAVRLVSGAFAARRVR
;
A
#
# COMPACT_ATOMS: atom_id res chain seq x y z
N VAL A 1 -13.49 48.47 -32.14
CA VAL A 1 -13.51 48.29 -30.71
C VAL A 1 -12.41 47.26 -30.39
N PRO A 2 -11.31 47.60 -29.69
CA PRO A 2 -10.29 46.64 -29.34
C PRO A 2 -10.81 45.70 -28.22
N LYS A 3 -10.53 44.40 -28.36
CA LYS A 3 -10.80 43.40 -27.30
C LYS A 3 -9.96 43.72 -26.06
N VAL A 4 -10.66 43.83 -24.92
CA VAL A 4 -10.09 44.09 -23.60
C VAL A 4 -9.34 42.83 -23.14
N GLY A 5 -8.04 42.97 -22.82
CA GLY A 5 -7.33 42.39 -21.69
C GLY A 5 -7.09 40.88 -21.72
N GLU A 6 -6.19 40.43 -22.59
CA GLU A 6 -5.28 39.33 -22.15
C GLU A 6 -4.12 39.99 -21.41
N HIS A 7 -4.05 39.77 -20.06
CA HIS A 7 -2.84 40.12 -19.33
C HIS A 7 -1.69 39.27 -19.90
N PRO A 8 -0.52 39.82 -20.14
CA PRO A 8 0.65 39.03 -20.54
C PRO A 8 0.93 38.02 -19.44
N PRO A 9 1.34 36.79 -19.82
CA PRO A 9 1.70 35.77 -18.82
C PRO A 9 2.76 36.37 -17.87
N ASP A 10 2.57 36.16 -16.58
CA ASP A 10 3.52 36.56 -15.56
C ASP A 10 4.83 35.76 -15.77
N LEU A 11 5.78 36.35 -16.46
CA LEU A 11 7.05 35.73 -16.87
C LEU A 11 7.88 35.32 -15.67
N ASP A 12 7.78 36.04 -14.56
CA ASP A 12 8.48 35.72 -13.31
C ASP A 12 7.91 34.46 -12.66
N ARG A 13 6.60 34.27 -12.74
CA ARG A 13 5.92 33.06 -12.25
C ARG A 13 6.28 31.84 -13.12
N ALA A 14 6.24 31.97 -14.44
CA ALA A 14 6.59 30.89 -15.36
C ALA A 14 8.07 30.44 -15.19
N ASP A 15 8.97 31.39 -14.98
CA ASP A 15 10.39 31.12 -14.71
C ASP A 15 10.62 30.47 -13.33
N ALA A 16 9.83 30.83 -12.32
CA ALA A 16 9.89 30.18 -10.99
C ALA A 16 9.39 28.72 -11.09
N GLU A 17 8.24 28.47 -11.73
CA GLU A 17 7.68 27.13 -11.96
C GLU A 17 8.64 26.22 -12.73
N ARG A 18 9.33 26.78 -13.75
CA ARG A 18 10.35 26.06 -14.50
C ARG A 18 11.57 25.70 -13.67
N ARG A 19 12.05 26.61 -12.81
CA ARG A 19 13.17 26.35 -11.89
C ARG A 19 12.82 25.27 -10.88
N ASP A 20 11.63 25.31 -10.29
CA ASP A 20 11.14 24.32 -9.33
C ASP A 20 10.99 22.93 -9.97
N SER A 21 10.49 22.87 -11.22
CA SER A 21 10.39 21.61 -11.96
C SER A 21 11.75 20.99 -12.26
N ILE A 22 12.75 21.83 -12.62
CA ILE A 22 14.13 21.38 -12.85
C ILE A 22 14.74 20.86 -11.52
N ALA A 23 14.56 21.60 -10.43
CA ALA A 23 15.09 21.22 -9.11
C ALA A 23 14.48 19.88 -8.63
N MET A 24 13.17 19.69 -8.81
CA MET A 24 12.50 18.42 -8.48
C MET A 24 13.02 17.26 -9.32
N LYS A 25 13.25 17.46 -10.63
CA LYS A 25 13.82 16.44 -11.51
C LYS A 25 15.24 16.06 -11.11
N ASP A 26 16.07 17.04 -10.77
CA ASP A 26 17.46 16.82 -10.32
C ASP A 26 17.50 16.06 -8.99
N MET A 27 16.63 16.42 -8.03
CA MET A 27 16.47 15.71 -6.77
C MET A 27 16.03 14.27 -7.01
N LEU A 28 14.97 14.03 -7.79
CA LEU A 28 14.46 12.70 -8.13
C LEU A 28 15.55 11.85 -8.80
N THR A 29 16.33 12.43 -9.71
CA THR A 29 17.41 11.72 -10.41
C THR A 29 18.52 11.30 -9.45
N LYS A 30 18.92 12.17 -8.51
CA LYS A 30 19.94 11.85 -7.50
C LYS A 30 19.45 10.76 -6.54
N ALA A 31 18.22 10.88 -6.06
CA ALA A 31 17.58 9.89 -5.19
C ALA A 31 17.44 8.53 -5.88
N ALA A 32 16.92 8.49 -7.11
CA ALA A 32 16.78 7.26 -7.89
C ALA A 32 18.13 6.55 -8.10
N ARG A 33 19.19 7.27 -8.45
CA ARG A 33 20.55 6.71 -8.61
C ARG A 33 21.05 6.11 -7.30
N ARG A 34 20.92 6.81 -6.17
CA ARG A 34 21.37 6.34 -4.85
C ARG A 34 20.63 5.09 -4.40
N LEU A 35 19.34 4.98 -4.70
CA LEU A 35 18.49 3.85 -4.35
C LEU A 35 18.52 2.71 -5.40
N GLY A 36 19.30 2.81 -6.46
CA GLY A 36 19.39 1.79 -7.52
C GLY A 36 18.09 1.67 -8.35
N VAL A 37 17.32 2.75 -8.47
CA VAL A 37 16.05 2.76 -9.21
C VAL A 37 16.31 2.96 -10.70
N THR A 38 15.84 2.02 -11.53
CA THR A 38 16.05 2.04 -12.98
C THR A 38 15.27 3.16 -13.65
N GLY A 39 14.01 3.37 -13.25
CA GLY A 39 13.17 4.45 -13.77
C GLY A 39 12.10 4.86 -12.76
N ALA A 40 11.83 6.15 -12.68
CA ALA A 40 10.88 6.70 -11.73
C ALA A 40 10.14 7.93 -12.26
N GLN A 41 8.96 8.16 -11.68
CA GLN A 41 8.21 9.40 -11.79
C GLN A 41 7.87 9.89 -10.38
N ALA A 42 7.84 11.21 -10.21
CA ALA A 42 7.28 11.87 -9.05
C ALA A 42 6.29 12.94 -9.47
N ALA A 43 5.22 13.09 -8.71
CA ALA A 43 4.26 14.16 -8.86
C ALA A 43 3.95 14.76 -7.48
N VAL A 44 3.87 16.07 -7.44
CA VAL A 44 3.56 16.84 -6.23
C VAL A 44 2.44 17.80 -6.54
N ILE A 45 1.41 17.81 -5.72
CA ILE A 45 0.40 18.86 -5.68
C ILE A 45 0.65 19.67 -4.42
N ALA A 46 0.91 20.97 -4.57
CA ALA A 46 1.06 21.91 -3.47
C ALA A 46 0.56 23.28 -3.92
N GLY A 47 -0.22 23.96 -3.06
CA GLY A 47 -0.85 25.23 -3.42
C GLY A 47 -1.80 25.13 -4.63
N GLY A 48 -2.36 23.93 -4.91
CA GLY A 48 -3.22 23.65 -6.06
C GLY A 48 -2.48 23.45 -7.39
N GLU A 49 -1.15 23.49 -7.40
CA GLU A 49 -0.32 23.27 -8.59
C GLU A 49 0.24 21.86 -8.64
N LEU A 50 0.08 21.21 -9.80
CA LEU A 50 0.67 19.89 -10.07
C LEU A 50 2.05 20.06 -10.73
N ARG A 51 3.09 19.50 -10.12
CA ARG A 51 4.43 19.39 -10.68
C ARG A 51 4.78 17.93 -10.90
N VAL A 52 5.38 17.61 -12.05
CA VAL A 52 5.71 16.23 -12.43
C VAL A 52 7.16 16.16 -12.90
N ALA A 53 7.86 15.13 -12.48
CA ALA A 53 9.20 14.80 -12.96
C ALA A 53 9.28 13.31 -13.32
N ALA A 54 10.15 12.98 -14.29
CA ALA A 54 10.48 11.61 -14.66
C ALA A 54 11.99 11.49 -14.91
N THR A 55 12.55 10.32 -14.58
CA THR A 55 13.97 10.02 -14.75
C THR A 55 14.21 8.55 -15.05
N GLY A 56 15.33 8.23 -15.66
CA GLY A 56 15.75 6.86 -15.92
C GLY A 56 15.05 6.19 -17.09
N THR A 57 14.87 4.87 -17.01
CA THR A 57 14.52 4.00 -18.12
C THR A 57 13.25 3.21 -17.82
N ALA A 58 12.29 3.18 -18.75
CA ALA A 58 11.06 2.39 -18.66
C ALA A 58 11.29 0.91 -19.02
N ASN A 59 12.19 0.66 -19.98
CA ASN A 59 12.61 -0.68 -20.37
C ASN A 59 14.08 -0.65 -20.76
N ALA A 60 14.95 -1.25 -19.96
CA ALA A 60 16.40 -1.25 -20.16
C ALA A 60 16.82 -2.12 -21.35
N GLU A 61 16.14 -3.25 -21.59
CA GLU A 61 16.46 -4.15 -22.72
C GLU A 61 16.20 -3.48 -24.08
N LEU A 62 15.17 -2.62 -24.15
CA LEU A 62 14.79 -1.93 -25.38
C LEU A 62 15.29 -0.47 -25.45
N GLY A 63 16.00 0.01 -24.42
CA GLY A 63 16.49 1.37 -24.33
C GLY A 63 15.39 2.43 -24.29
N ILE A 64 14.18 2.10 -23.81
CA ILE A 64 13.03 3.01 -23.76
C ILE A 64 13.15 3.93 -22.53
N PRO A 65 13.24 5.26 -22.70
CA PRO A 65 13.34 6.18 -21.57
C PRO A 65 12.03 6.27 -20.80
N MET A 66 12.12 6.58 -19.50
CA MET A 66 10.97 6.91 -18.66
C MET A 66 10.41 8.29 -19.07
N ASP A 67 9.11 8.34 -19.24
CA ASP A 67 8.35 9.55 -19.61
C ASP A 67 7.23 9.76 -18.56
N PRO A 68 6.81 11.01 -18.26
CA PRO A 68 5.73 11.28 -17.30
C PRO A 68 4.40 10.57 -17.59
N ARG A 69 4.17 10.15 -18.83
CA ARG A 69 2.97 9.41 -19.26
C ARG A 69 3.20 7.90 -19.36
N THR A 70 4.37 7.40 -18.98
CA THR A 70 4.62 5.96 -18.94
C THR A 70 3.88 5.33 -17.77
N LEU A 71 3.02 4.36 -18.04
CA LEU A 71 2.30 3.62 -17.01
C LEU A 71 3.23 2.66 -16.29
N ILE A 72 3.09 2.59 -14.99
CA ILE A 72 3.82 1.68 -14.10
C ILE A 72 2.80 0.96 -13.22
N GLN A 73 3.01 -0.32 -12.95
CA GLN A 73 2.17 -1.07 -12.03
C GLN A 73 2.32 -0.48 -10.60
N ILE A 74 1.21 -0.05 -10.02
CA ILE A 74 1.22 0.63 -8.71
C ILE A 74 1.06 -0.30 -7.51
N GLY A 75 0.84 -1.59 -7.76
CA GLY A 75 0.70 -2.58 -6.70
C GLY A 75 -0.38 -2.21 -5.68
N SER A 76 -0.09 -2.42 -4.41
CA SER A 76 -1.05 -2.28 -3.32
C SER A 76 -1.62 -0.87 -3.10
N THR A 77 -1.06 0.19 -3.70
CA THR A 77 -1.72 1.51 -3.68
C THR A 77 -3.11 1.46 -4.35
N THR A 78 -3.36 0.47 -5.18
CA THR A 78 -4.68 0.11 -5.72
C THR A 78 -5.75 -0.10 -4.64
N LYS A 79 -5.36 -0.54 -3.44
CA LYS A 79 -6.30 -0.78 -2.33
C LYS A 79 -7.04 0.48 -1.90
N LEU A 80 -6.41 1.66 -2.04
CA LEU A 80 -7.10 2.93 -1.83
C LEU A 80 -8.23 3.14 -2.84
N HIS A 81 -8.01 2.78 -4.10
CA HIS A 81 -9.03 2.88 -5.14
C HIS A 81 -10.20 1.94 -4.86
N THR A 82 -9.91 0.71 -4.42
CA THR A 82 -10.94 -0.26 -3.99
C THR A 82 -11.68 0.24 -2.74
N ALA A 83 -10.98 0.84 -1.77
CA ALA A 83 -11.62 1.42 -0.59
C ALA A 83 -12.54 2.58 -0.96
N VAL A 84 -12.12 3.49 -1.84
CA VAL A 84 -12.97 4.56 -2.38
C VAL A 84 -14.22 3.99 -3.06
N LEU A 85 -14.09 2.94 -3.86
CA LEU A 85 -15.25 2.27 -4.48
C LEU A 85 -16.24 1.73 -3.44
N VAL A 86 -15.76 1.05 -2.39
CA VAL A 86 -16.64 0.59 -1.31
C VAL A 86 -17.32 1.78 -0.64
N MET A 87 -16.57 2.86 -0.38
CA MET A 87 -17.12 4.05 0.26
C MET A 87 -18.13 4.80 -0.61
N THR A 88 -18.06 4.72 -1.95
CA THR A 88 -19.16 5.23 -2.81
C THR A 88 -20.45 4.46 -2.58
N LEU A 89 -20.38 3.14 -2.37
CA LEU A 89 -21.56 2.33 -2.05
C LEU A 89 -22.12 2.61 -0.66
N VAL A 90 -21.24 2.93 0.29
CA VAL A 90 -21.66 3.39 1.64
C VAL A 90 -22.37 4.72 1.56
N ASP A 91 -21.84 5.67 0.80
CA ASP A 91 -22.43 6.99 0.58
C ASP A 91 -23.84 6.91 -0.06
N GLU A 92 -24.02 5.94 -0.96
CA GLU A 92 -25.32 5.66 -1.61
C GLU A 92 -26.28 4.88 -0.70
N GLY A 93 -25.86 4.48 0.50
CA GLY A 93 -26.67 3.66 1.43
C GLY A 93 -26.86 2.21 0.97
N LEU A 94 -26.12 1.75 -0.02
CA LEU A 94 -26.16 0.39 -0.55
C LEU A 94 -25.38 -0.60 0.31
N VAL A 95 -24.33 -0.13 1.00
CA VAL A 95 -23.48 -0.90 1.89
C VAL A 95 -23.41 -0.23 3.26
N ASP A 96 -23.67 -0.99 4.31
CA ASP A 96 -23.44 -0.60 5.69
C ASP A 96 -22.07 -1.14 6.13
N LEU A 97 -21.19 -0.27 6.61
CA LEU A 97 -19.83 -0.63 7.05
C LEU A 97 -19.80 -1.66 8.17
N ASP A 98 -20.86 -1.71 8.98
CA ASP A 98 -20.93 -2.53 10.19
C ASP A 98 -21.86 -3.74 10.06
N ALA A 99 -22.52 -3.91 8.92
CA ALA A 99 -23.28 -5.11 8.62
C ALA A 99 -22.35 -6.25 8.17
N PRO A 100 -22.67 -7.52 8.49
CA PRO A 100 -21.88 -8.64 8.01
C PRO A 100 -21.74 -8.67 6.47
N VAL A 101 -20.52 -8.92 5.97
CA VAL A 101 -20.26 -9.00 4.51
C VAL A 101 -21.13 -10.05 3.83
N ARG A 102 -21.48 -11.15 4.50
CA ARG A 102 -22.39 -12.19 4.00
C ARG A 102 -23.80 -11.70 3.68
N ARG A 103 -24.21 -10.55 4.18
CA ARG A 103 -25.46 -9.90 3.73
C ARG A 103 -25.42 -9.57 2.23
N TYR A 104 -24.24 -9.26 1.73
CA TYR A 104 -23.97 -8.85 0.35
C TYR A 104 -23.35 -9.97 -0.48
N LEU A 105 -22.50 -10.80 0.14
CA LEU A 105 -21.76 -11.92 -0.47
C LEU A 105 -22.09 -13.22 0.29
N PRO A 106 -23.29 -13.81 0.12
CA PRO A 106 -23.70 -15.01 0.86
C PRO A 106 -22.84 -16.24 0.55
N GLU A 107 -22.10 -16.23 -0.56
CA GLU A 107 -21.14 -17.26 -0.96
C GLU A 107 -19.80 -17.19 -0.23
N LEU A 108 -19.47 -16.12 0.48
CA LEU A 108 -18.21 -16.04 1.21
C LEU A 108 -18.07 -17.18 2.22
N ARG A 109 -17.00 -17.98 2.08
CA ARG A 109 -16.62 -19.07 3.00
C ARG A 109 -15.23 -18.81 3.51
N LEU A 110 -15.02 -19.08 4.79
CA LEU A 110 -13.72 -19.07 5.48
C LEU A 110 -13.65 -20.36 6.30
N ALA A 111 -12.46 -20.81 6.67
CA ALA A 111 -12.28 -21.99 7.53
C ALA A 111 -13.02 -21.85 8.87
N ASP A 112 -13.06 -20.62 9.41
CA ASP A 112 -13.84 -20.28 10.60
C ASP A 112 -15.20 -19.68 10.17
N GLU A 113 -16.25 -20.47 10.40
CA GLU A 113 -17.63 -20.12 10.02
C GLU A 113 -18.19 -18.94 10.84
N GLU A 114 -17.76 -18.78 12.11
CA GLU A 114 -18.18 -17.66 12.96
C GLU A 114 -17.54 -16.36 12.48
N ALA A 115 -16.24 -16.39 12.17
CA ALA A 115 -15.55 -15.28 11.55
C ALA A 115 -16.22 -14.89 10.22
N ALA A 116 -16.55 -15.87 9.36
CA ALA A 116 -17.24 -15.62 8.10
C ALA A 116 -18.61 -14.93 8.26
N ARG A 117 -19.31 -15.17 9.38
CA ARG A 117 -20.59 -14.50 9.71
C ARG A 117 -20.41 -13.10 10.30
N SER A 118 -19.27 -12.81 10.89
CA SER A 118 -19.05 -11.55 11.66
C SER A 118 -18.16 -10.54 10.95
N VAL A 119 -17.39 -10.92 9.93
CA VAL A 119 -16.60 -9.98 9.12
C VAL A 119 -17.50 -8.93 8.49
N THR A 120 -17.13 -7.65 8.64
CA THR A 120 -17.85 -6.49 8.10
C THR A 120 -17.01 -5.75 7.05
N PRO A 121 -17.59 -4.91 6.19
CA PRO A 121 -16.83 -4.04 5.29
C PRO A 121 -15.82 -3.16 6.03
N ARG A 122 -16.14 -2.66 7.23
CA ARG A 122 -15.20 -1.93 8.09
C ARG A 122 -13.97 -2.77 8.40
N HIS A 123 -14.14 -4.02 8.81
CA HIS A 123 -13.02 -4.92 9.11
C HIS A 123 -12.14 -5.16 7.89
N LEU A 124 -12.72 -5.27 6.69
CA LEU A 124 -11.96 -5.44 5.45
C LEU A 124 -11.10 -4.20 5.15
N LEU A 125 -11.71 -3.00 5.20
CA LEU A 125 -11.03 -1.74 4.85
C LEU A 125 -10.00 -1.32 5.90
N SER A 126 -10.22 -1.65 7.17
CA SER A 126 -9.31 -1.33 8.27
C SER A 126 -8.23 -2.39 8.53
N MET A 127 -8.16 -3.46 7.72
CA MET A 127 -7.20 -4.55 7.91
C MET A 127 -7.33 -5.25 9.28
N THR A 128 -8.54 -5.27 9.84
CA THR A 128 -8.87 -5.91 11.12
C THR A 128 -9.77 -7.14 10.95
N SER A 129 -9.91 -7.64 9.74
CA SER A 129 -10.76 -8.82 9.46
C SER A 129 -10.23 -10.12 10.07
N GLY A 130 -8.93 -10.21 10.32
CA GLY A 130 -8.25 -11.44 10.73
C GLY A 130 -8.06 -12.47 9.59
N ILE A 131 -8.58 -12.21 8.40
CA ILE A 131 -8.35 -13.07 7.22
C ILE A 131 -6.87 -12.97 6.85
N ASP A 132 -6.19 -14.12 6.73
CA ASP A 132 -4.79 -14.17 6.32
C ASP A 132 -4.57 -13.55 4.94
N ASN A 133 -3.32 -13.31 4.57
CA ASN A 133 -2.97 -12.52 3.38
C ASN A 133 -3.51 -13.08 2.05
N GLY A 134 -3.78 -14.38 1.98
CA GLY A 134 -4.32 -15.06 0.81
C GLY A 134 -3.24 -15.72 -0.05
N ARG A 135 -3.64 -16.73 -0.80
CA ARG A 135 -2.80 -17.45 -1.76
C ARG A 135 -3.03 -16.88 -3.15
N TYR A 136 -1.97 -16.80 -3.95
CA TYR A 136 -2.01 -16.25 -5.32
C TYR A 136 -1.90 -17.34 -6.38
N ASP A 137 -2.21 -18.59 -6.03
CA ASP A 137 -2.01 -19.80 -6.83
C ASP A 137 -3.20 -20.16 -7.73
N GLY A 138 -4.19 -19.27 -7.83
CA GLY A 138 -5.37 -19.47 -8.70
C GLY A 138 -5.39 -18.51 -9.89
N ASP A 139 -5.63 -19.04 -11.08
CA ASP A 139 -5.90 -18.25 -12.29
C ASP A 139 -7.39 -17.90 -12.33
N HIS A 140 -7.78 -16.89 -11.58
CA HIS A 140 -9.15 -16.37 -11.55
C HIS A 140 -9.22 -15.02 -12.26
N ASP A 141 -10.12 -14.90 -13.21
CA ASP A 141 -10.28 -13.70 -14.03
C ASP A 141 -11.01 -12.57 -13.32
N ASP A 142 -11.71 -12.85 -12.23
CA ASP A 142 -12.49 -11.85 -11.49
C ASP A 142 -12.46 -12.09 -9.97
N PRO A 143 -12.73 -11.05 -9.15
CA PRO A 143 -12.72 -11.15 -7.70
C PRO A 143 -13.78 -12.10 -7.11
N LEU A 144 -14.95 -12.26 -7.75
CA LEU A 144 -15.99 -13.17 -7.27
C LEU A 144 -15.56 -14.63 -7.41
N GLY A 145 -14.98 -15.00 -8.55
CA GLY A 145 -14.41 -16.33 -8.77
C GLY A 145 -13.29 -16.64 -7.77
N TYR A 146 -12.47 -15.62 -7.44
CA TYR A 146 -11.37 -15.78 -6.50
C TYR A 146 -11.84 -16.11 -5.06
N LEU A 147 -13.08 -15.70 -4.66
CA LEU A 147 -13.64 -16.06 -3.34
C LEU A 147 -13.72 -17.55 -3.08
N SER A 148 -13.79 -18.37 -4.13
CA SER A 148 -13.85 -19.84 -4.00
C SER A 148 -12.58 -20.43 -3.35
N THR A 149 -11.44 -19.71 -3.42
CA THR A 149 -10.17 -20.13 -2.84
C THR A 149 -10.06 -19.84 -1.33
N PHE A 150 -11.06 -19.18 -0.74
CA PHE A 150 -11.00 -18.74 0.66
C PHE A 150 -11.62 -19.72 1.66
N ALA A 151 -12.26 -20.78 1.18
CA ALA A 151 -13.02 -21.71 2.03
C ALA A 151 -12.17 -22.41 3.11
N ASP A 152 -10.90 -22.66 2.83
CA ASP A 152 -9.92 -23.27 3.74
C ASP A 152 -8.90 -22.26 4.28
N MET A 153 -9.12 -20.96 4.05
CA MET A 153 -8.20 -19.92 4.52
C MET A 153 -8.30 -19.73 6.03
N ASP A 154 -7.15 -19.83 6.68
CA ASP A 154 -7.02 -19.65 8.13
C ASP A 154 -7.31 -18.20 8.57
N MET A 155 -7.76 -18.08 9.82
CA MET A 155 -7.88 -16.80 10.51
C MET A 155 -6.69 -16.59 11.44
N LEU A 156 -6.10 -15.38 11.40
CA LEU A 156 -5.01 -15.00 12.31
C LEU A 156 -5.54 -14.58 13.68
N PHE A 157 -6.75 -14.03 13.72
CA PHE A 157 -7.48 -13.59 14.92
C PHE A 157 -8.98 -13.40 14.56
N ALA A 158 -9.83 -13.29 15.57
CA ALA A 158 -11.24 -12.99 15.38
C ALA A 158 -11.42 -11.56 14.81
N PRO A 159 -12.40 -11.30 13.92
CA PRO A 159 -12.63 -9.97 13.35
C PRO A 159 -12.72 -8.88 14.41
N GLY A 160 -12.00 -7.79 14.21
CA GLY A 160 -11.89 -6.66 15.13
C GLY A 160 -10.82 -6.81 16.24
N ASN A 161 -10.24 -8.01 16.44
CA ASN A 161 -9.33 -8.29 17.58
C ASN A 161 -7.83 -8.16 17.23
N GLY A 162 -7.49 -7.38 16.21
CA GLY A 162 -6.10 -7.14 15.84
C GLY A 162 -5.96 -6.50 14.48
N TYR A 163 -4.70 -6.36 14.08
CA TYR A 163 -4.31 -5.82 12.79
C TYR A 163 -3.47 -6.86 12.03
N SER A 164 -3.80 -7.08 10.77
CA SER A 164 -2.94 -7.74 9.78
C SER A 164 -3.30 -7.26 8.39
N TYR A 165 -2.32 -6.78 7.66
CA TYR A 165 -2.49 -6.46 6.25
C TYR A 165 -2.92 -7.70 5.47
N SER A 166 -3.97 -7.58 4.65
CA SER A 166 -4.53 -8.71 3.92
C SER A 166 -4.96 -8.31 2.50
N ASN A 167 -4.34 -8.94 1.51
CA ASN A 167 -4.78 -8.83 0.12
C ASN A 167 -6.15 -9.51 -0.07
N ALA A 168 -6.37 -10.64 0.61
CA ALA A 168 -7.64 -11.36 0.59
C ALA A 168 -8.80 -10.46 1.03
N SER A 169 -8.64 -9.69 2.11
CA SER A 169 -9.65 -8.71 2.55
C SER A 169 -10.02 -7.72 1.45
N THR A 170 -9.03 -7.27 0.67
CA THR A 170 -9.29 -6.32 -0.42
C THR A 170 -9.93 -6.99 -1.63
N VAL A 171 -9.60 -8.26 -1.91
CA VAL A 171 -10.31 -9.03 -2.95
C VAL A 171 -11.77 -9.22 -2.58
N VAL A 172 -12.09 -9.53 -1.30
CA VAL A 172 -13.48 -9.56 -0.80
C VAL A 172 -14.16 -8.20 -1.00
N SER A 173 -13.45 -7.09 -0.75
CA SER A 173 -13.96 -5.74 -0.99
C SER A 173 -14.26 -5.50 -2.48
N GLY A 174 -13.39 -5.95 -3.37
CA GLY A 174 -13.61 -5.88 -4.83
C GLY A 174 -14.78 -6.73 -5.30
N ALA A 175 -14.94 -7.93 -4.74
CA ALA A 175 -16.09 -8.80 -4.99
C ALA A 175 -17.40 -8.17 -4.51
N LEU A 176 -17.38 -7.50 -3.34
CA LEU A 176 -18.50 -6.71 -2.82
C LEU A 176 -18.90 -5.61 -3.82
N VAL A 177 -17.93 -4.85 -4.34
CA VAL A 177 -18.18 -3.83 -5.37
C VAL A 177 -18.82 -4.45 -6.62
N ALA A 178 -18.27 -5.52 -7.15
CA ALA A 178 -18.80 -6.17 -8.35
C ALA A 178 -20.24 -6.68 -8.14
N ARG A 179 -20.54 -7.26 -6.98
CA ARG A 179 -21.86 -7.74 -6.61
C ARG A 179 -22.88 -6.60 -6.51
N MET A 180 -22.54 -5.52 -5.82
CA MET A 180 -23.46 -4.43 -5.55
C MET A 180 -23.70 -3.54 -6.76
N THR A 181 -22.73 -3.43 -7.66
CA THR A 181 -22.87 -2.58 -8.87
C THR A 181 -23.37 -3.36 -10.10
N GLY A 182 -23.23 -4.68 -10.12
CA GLY A 182 -23.45 -5.50 -11.32
C GLY A 182 -22.40 -5.28 -12.42
N LEU A 183 -21.30 -4.56 -12.13
CA LEU A 183 -20.19 -4.29 -13.04
C LEU A 183 -18.98 -5.14 -12.62
N SER A 184 -18.03 -5.36 -13.53
CA SER A 184 -16.71 -5.81 -13.10
C SER A 184 -16.05 -4.74 -12.19
N TRP A 185 -15.09 -5.15 -11.35
CA TRP A 185 -14.34 -4.19 -10.53
C TRP A 185 -13.65 -3.12 -11.39
N ASP A 186 -13.07 -3.51 -12.52
CA ASP A 186 -12.42 -2.61 -13.49
C ASP A 186 -13.38 -1.55 -14.02
N GLU A 187 -14.57 -1.97 -14.45
CA GLU A 187 -15.59 -1.06 -14.98
C GLU A 187 -16.18 -0.16 -13.90
N ALA A 188 -16.37 -0.67 -12.67
CA ALA A 188 -16.80 0.13 -11.54
C ALA A 188 -15.75 1.21 -11.22
N LEU A 189 -14.45 0.84 -11.22
CA LEU A 189 -13.35 1.76 -10.98
C LEU A 189 -13.28 2.84 -12.06
N ARG A 190 -13.42 2.45 -13.32
CA ARG A 190 -13.44 3.39 -14.45
C ARG A 190 -14.56 4.41 -14.31
N ARG A 191 -15.80 3.96 -14.13
CA ARG A 191 -16.99 4.84 -14.12
C ARG A 191 -17.12 5.69 -12.87
N ARG A 192 -16.79 5.12 -11.69
CA ARG A 192 -17.06 5.76 -10.41
C ARG A 192 -15.90 6.57 -9.86
N VAL A 193 -14.67 6.30 -10.33
CA VAL A 193 -13.47 6.98 -9.82
C VAL A 193 -12.69 7.67 -10.94
N PHE A 194 -12.29 6.95 -11.99
CA PHE A 194 -11.38 7.51 -12.98
C PHE A 194 -12.03 8.60 -13.83
N GLU A 195 -13.22 8.35 -14.36
CA GLU A 195 -13.92 9.32 -15.21
C GLU A 195 -14.30 10.60 -14.45
N PRO A 196 -14.90 10.53 -13.24
CA PRO A 196 -15.21 11.72 -12.45
C PRO A 196 -14.00 12.56 -12.07
N LEU A 197 -12.86 11.93 -11.78
CA LEU A 197 -11.60 12.61 -11.48
C LEU A 197 -10.80 13.01 -12.71
N GLY A 198 -11.25 12.66 -13.92
CA GLY A 198 -10.54 12.94 -15.16
C GLY A 198 -9.20 12.21 -15.32
N LEU A 199 -9.02 11.06 -14.64
CA LEU A 199 -7.80 10.25 -14.70
C LEU A 199 -7.76 9.48 -16.03
N ARG A 200 -6.74 9.72 -16.85
CA ARG A 200 -6.64 9.20 -18.22
C ARG A 200 -5.47 8.26 -18.43
N ASP A 201 -4.36 8.52 -17.77
CA ASP A 201 -3.12 7.73 -17.91
C ASP A 201 -3.14 6.57 -16.87
N ARG A 202 -4.00 5.57 -17.13
CA ARG A 202 -4.22 4.40 -16.27
C ARG A 202 -4.66 3.18 -17.09
N LEU A 203 -4.49 1.98 -16.54
CA LEU A 203 -4.84 0.70 -17.18
C LEU A 203 -5.13 -0.34 -16.11
N THR A 204 -6.18 -1.13 -16.29
CA THR A 204 -6.49 -2.31 -15.45
C THR A 204 -6.58 -3.59 -16.28
N LEU A 205 -6.79 -3.48 -17.59
CA LEU A 205 -6.97 -4.60 -18.52
C LEU A 205 -5.77 -4.73 -19.45
N TRP A 206 -5.18 -5.92 -19.52
CA TRP A 206 -3.99 -6.18 -20.34
C TRP A 206 -4.22 -5.98 -21.83
N GLU A 207 -5.45 -6.09 -22.29
CA GLU A 207 -5.87 -5.84 -23.67
C GLU A 207 -5.70 -4.38 -24.09
N GLU A 208 -5.62 -3.45 -23.15
CA GLU A 208 -5.37 -2.01 -23.41
C GLU A 208 -3.88 -1.69 -23.57
N LEU A 209 -2.96 -2.62 -23.23
CA LEU A 209 -1.51 -2.39 -23.30
C LEU A 209 -1.00 -1.78 -24.63
N PRO A 210 -1.47 -2.23 -25.81
CA PRO A 210 -0.99 -1.69 -27.10
C PRO A 210 -1.24 -0.19 -27.28
N TYR A 211 -2.13 0.40 -26.49
CA TYR A 211 -2.52 1.80 -26.63
C TYR A 211 -1.77 2.73 -25.65
N HIS A 212 -0.88 2.17 -24.83
CA HIS A 212 -0.18 2.91 -23.77
C HIS A 212 1.34 2.75 -23.83
N ARG A 213 2.05 3.77 -23.33
CA ARG A 213 3.46 3.62 -22.94
C ARG A 213 3.51 2.88 -21.61
N ILE A 214 4.20 1.77 -21.56
CA ILE A 214 4.27 0.93 -20.36
C ILE A 214 5.71 0.70 -19.94
N ALA A 215 5.98 0.68 -18.64
CA ALA A 215 7.25 0.25 -18.07
C ALA A 215 7.22 -1.24 -17.75
N VAL A 216 8.38 -1.88 -17.81
CA VAL A 216 8.63 -3.21 -17.24
C VAL A 216 9.37 -3.10 -15.92
N GLY A 217 9.20 -4.09 -15.02
CA GLY A 217 9.92 -4.14 -13.76
C GLY A 217 11.39 -4.51 -13.96
N HIS A 218 12.26 -3.95 -13.11
CA HIS A 218 13.68 -4.26 -13.11
C HIS A 218 14.13 -4.72 -11.73
N ALA A 219 14.90 -5.80 -11.69
CA ALA A 219 15.61 -6.22 -10.49
C ALA A 219 16.75 -5.23 -10.13
N PRO A 220 17.32 -5.30 -8.93
CA PRO A 220 18.40 -4.39 -8.52
C PRO A 220 19.64 -4.42 -9.42
N ASP A 221 19.87 -5.51 -10.14
CA ASP A 221 20.96 -5.64 -11.13
C ASP A 221 20.61 -5.04 -12.51
N GLY A 222 19.41 -4.48 -12.67
CA GLY A 222 18.92 -3.87 -13.90
C GLY A 222 18.29 -4.85 -14.89
N SER A 223 18.24 -6.14 -14.60
CA SER A 223 17.57 -7.15 -15.44
C SER A 223 16.05 -6.99 -15.40
N VAL A 224 15.38 -7.29 -16.52
CA VAL A 224 13.91 -7.22 -16.61
C VAL A 224 13.26 -8.36 -15.83
N VAL A 225 12.34 -8.04 -14.95
CA VAL A 225 11.57 -9.01 -14.16
C VAL A 225 10.47 -9.65 -15.00
N ARG A 226 10.36 -10.97 -14.93
CA ARG A 226 9.31 -11.77 -15.60
C ARG A 226 8.70 -12.78 -14.62
N PRO A 227 7.39 -13.09 -14.70
CA PRO A 227 6.40 -12.55 -15.64
C PRO A 227 6.05 -11.08 -15.31
N TRP A 228 5.51 -10.33 -16.29
CA TRP A 228 5.05 -8.97 -16.08
C TRP A 228 3.61 -8.92 -15.55
N ALA A 229 2.72 -9.76 -16.09
CA ALA A 229 1.31 -9.81 -15.70
C ALA A 229 1.08 -10.73 -14.49
N LEU A 230 0.16 -10.34 -13.62
CA LEU A 230 -0.33 -11.12 -12.49
C LEU A 230 -1.83 -11.44 -12.68
N ALA A 231 -2.37 -12.35 -11.85
CA ALA A 231 -3.76 -12.79 -11.93
C ALA A 231 -4.76 -11.62 -11.79
N ARG A 232 -5.81 -11.60 -12.63
CA ARG A 232 -6.81 -10.53 -12.67
C ARG A 232 -7.75 -10.55 -11.46
N GLY A 233 -8.06 -11.73 -10.92
CA GLY A 233 -8.93 -11.87 -9.77
C GLY A 233 -8.42 -11.14 -8.52
N SER A 234 -7.10 -10.91 -8.40
CA SER A 234 -6.50 -10.10 -7.35
C SER A 234 -6.32 -8.62 -7.74
N GLY A 235 -6.92 -8.16 -8.85
CA GLY A 235 -6.91 -6.76 -9.30
C GLY A 235 -7.22 -5.75 -8.21
N PRO A 236 -8.29 -5.93 -7.41
CA PRO A 236 -8.62 -5.04 -6.30
C PRO A 236 -7.49 -4.85 -5.28
N ALA A 237 -6.65 -5.86 -5.10
CA ALA A 237 -5.51 -5.84 -4.18
C ALA A 237 -4.21 -5.29 -4.82
N GLY A 238 -4.17 -5.11 -6.15
CA GLY A 238 -3.08 -4.41 -6.83
C GLY A 238 -2.30 -5.22 -7.85
N SER A 239 -2.84 -6.32 -8.36
CA SER A 239 -2.17 -7.13 -9.39
C SER A 239 -2.19 -6.49 -10.78
N THR A 240 -3.17 -5.65 -11.09
CA THR A 240 -3.42 -5.19 -12.48
C THR A 240 -3.28 -3.69 -12.70
N LEU A 241 -3.65 -2.84 -11.73
CA LEU A 241 -3.70 -1.40 -11.95
C LEU A 241 -2.31 -0.81 -12.23
N CYS A 242 -2.22 -0.15 -13.39
CA CYS A 242 -1.10 0.71 -13.77
C CYS A 242 -1.54 2.17 -13.79
N SER A 243 -0.65 3.07 -13.40
CA SER A 243 -0.91 4.51 -13.40
C SER A 243 0.39 5.29 -13.60
N THR A 244 0.27 6.60 -13.72
CA THR A 244 1.38 7.55 -13.65
C THR A 244 1.42 8.22 -12.28
N ALA A 245 2.55 8.84 -11.92
CA ALA A 245 2.61 9.65 -10.71
C ALA A 245 1.61 10.83 -10.75
N ALA A 246 1.38 11.43 -11.92
CA ALA A 246 0.45 12.54 -12.08
C ALA A 246 -1.00 12.14 -11.78
N ASP A 247 -1.48 11.03 -12.34
CA ASP A 247 -2.84 10.58 -12.09
C ASP A 247 -3.01 10.02 -10.68
N LEU A 248 -1.96 9.40 -10.11
CA LEU A 248 -1.95 8.98 -8.71
C LEU A 248 -2.01 10.19 -7.76
N ALA A 249 -1.31 11.29 -8.05
CA ALA A 249 -1.40 12.52 -7.26
C ALA A 249 -2.79 13.15 -7.34
N ARG A 250 -3.40 13.22 -8.53
CA ARG A 250 -4.79 13.70 -8.70
C ARG A 250 -5.80 12.83 -7.95
N PHE A 251 -5.59 11.51 -7.92
CA PHE A 251 -6.39 10.63 -7.09
C PHE A 251 -6.22 10.97 -5.59
N GLY A 252 -4.99 11.23 -5.13
CA GLY A 252 -4.70 11.65 -3.76
C GLY A 252 -5.33 12.98 -3.38
N GLU A 253 -5.47 13.91 -4.35
CA GLU A 253 -6.11 15.21 -4.14
C GLU A 253 -7.58 15.09 -3.72
N LEU A 254 -8.27 13.97 -4.05
CA LEU A 254 -9.60 13.65 -3.57
C LEU A 254 -9.72 13.82 -2.05
N PHE A 255 -8.71 13.34 -1.31
CA PHE A 255 -8.70 13.39 0.16
C PHE A 255 -8.50 14.81 0.73
N LEU A 256 -7.99 15.74 -0.06
CA LEU A 256 -7.83 17.15 0.30
C LEU A 256 -8.97 18.04 -0.19
N ARG A 257 -9.85 17.51 -1.05
CA ARG A 257 -10.93 18.25 -1.71
C ARG A 257 -12.32 17.68 -1.38
N ASP A 258 -12.51 17.32 -0.12
CA ASP A 258 -13.81 16.84 0.40
C ASP A 258 -14.44 15.74 -0.46
N GLY A 259 -13.63 14.81 -0.95
CA GLY A 259 -14.07 13.69 -1.77
C GLY A 259 -14.01 13.92 -3.28
N GLY A 260 -13.60 15.11 -3.74
CA GLY A 260 -13.33 15.41 -5.15
C GLY A 260 -14.51 15.18 -6.11
N GLY A 261 -15.75 15.17 -5.62
CA GLY A 261 -16.95 14.84 -6.39
C GLY A 261 -17.20 13.33 -6.60
N VAL A 262 -16.36 12.47 -6.01
CA VAL A 262 -16.51 11.00 -6.00
C VAL A 262 -17.16 10.52 -4.71
N LEU A 263 -16.77 11.12 -3.59
CA LEU A 263 -17.32 10.86 -2.26
C LEU A 263 -17.98 12.10 -1.69
N SER A 264 -18.94 11.92 -0.78
CA SER A 264 -19.37 13.03 0.08
C SER A 264 -18.23 13.46 1.01
N PRO A 265 -18.25 14.72 1.50
CA PRO A 265 -17.30 15.17 2.51
C PRO A 265 -17.26 14.27 3.75
N GLY A 266 -18.43 13.76 4.19
CA GLY A 266 -18.54 12.85 5.33
C GLY A 266 -17.86 11.52 5.11
N ALA A 267 -18.06 10.88 3.95
CA ALA A 267 -17.42 9.62 3.59
C ALA A 267 -15.91 9.79 3.43
N CYS A 268 -15.46 10.87 2.79
CA CYS A 268 -14.06 11.20 2.65
C CYS A 268 -13.36 11.40 4.01
N ALA A 269 -13.99 12.15 4.92
CA ALA A 269 -13.48 12.34 6.28
C ALA A 269 -13.44 11.02 7.06
N ALA A 270 -14.47 10.17 6.96
CA ALA A 270 -14.52 8.87 7.62
C ALA A 270 -13.37 7.94 7.20
N MET A 271 -12.92 8.03 5.94
CA MET A 271 -11.77 7.25 5.46
C MET A 271 -10.45 7.63 6.16
N GLN A 272 -10.35 8.80 6.73
CA GLN A 272 -9.13 9.31 7.38
C GLN A 272 -9.19 9.19 8.92
N VAL A 273 -10.25 8.60 9.47
CA VAL A 273 -10.34 8.33 10.91
C VAL A 273 -9.61 7.03 11.25
N PRO A 274 -8.64 7.04 12.20
CA PRO A 274 -7.97 5.85 12.67
C PRO A 274 -8.94 4.79 13.18
N GLN A 275 -8.79 3.55 12.72
CA GLN A 275 -9.58 2.40 13.14
C GLN A 275 -8.79 1.49 14.09
N VAL A 276 -7.48 1.38 13.88
CA VAL A 276 -6.61 0.52 14.67
C VAL A 276 -5.19 1.10 14.71
N ALA A 277 -4.56 1.09 15.88
CA ALA A 277 -3.13 1.36 16.01
C ALA A 277 -2.32 0.13 15.57
N LEU A 278 -1.21 0.34 14.87
CA LEU A 278 -0.33 -0.75 14.48
C LEU A 278 0.59 -1.13 15.64
N PRO A 279 0.84 -2.43 15.83
CA PRO A 279 1.84 -2.88 16.80
C PRO A 279 3.26 -2.45 16.43
N THR A 280 3.57 -2.41 15.12
CA THR A 280 4.82 -1.89 14.55
C THR A 280 4.68 -0.42 14.21
N ARG A 281 5.78 0.35 14.16
CA ARG A 281 5.73 1.79 13.86
C ARG A 281 6.59 2.23 12.68
N ARG A 282 7.51 1.40 12.22
CA ARG A 282 8.32 1.75 11.04
C ARG A 282 7.53 1.65 9.73
N PHE A 283 6.45 0.86 9.73
CA PHE A 283 5.52 0.81 8.59
C PHE A 283 4.50 1.95 8.63
N ALA A 284 3.72 2.07 9.70
CA ALA A 284 2.73 3.14 9.94
C ALA A 284 2.38 3.18 11.44
N ASP A 285 1.75 4.27 11.89
CA ASP A 285 1.28 4.39 13.26
C ASP A 285 -0.13 3.81 13.44
N GLU A 286 -1.00 4.06 12.47
CA GLU A 286 -2.40 3.65 12.50
C GLU A 286 -2.91 3.31 11.11
N TRP A 287 -3.96 2.49 11.07
CA TRP A 287 -4.71 2.19 9.84
C TRP A 287 -6.12 2.76 9.92
N CYS A 288 -6.56 3.40 8.84
CA CYS A 288 -7.89 3.98 8.67
C CYS A 288 -8.77 3.09 7.75
N LEU A 289 -9.77 3.63 7.08
CA LEU A 289 -10.57 2.88 6.09
C LEU A 289 -9.90 2.95 4.70
N GLY A 290 -8.81 2.22 4.55
CA GLY A 290 -8.00 2.16 3.34
C GLY A 290 -6.61 2.77 3.49
N PRO A 291 -6.42 4.04 3.85
CA PRO A 291 -5.10 4.60 4.06
C PRO A 291 -4.51 4.22 5.42
N TYR A 292 -3.19 4.24 5.52
CA TYR A 292 -2.51 4.36 6.80
C TYR A 292 -2.34 5.83 7.19
N ARG A 293 -2.17 6.08 8.49
CA ARG A 293 -1.72 7.37 9.05
C ARG A 293 -0.33 7.22 9.64
N ARG A 294 0.50 8.24 9.47
CA ARG A 294 1.85 8.31 10.02
C ARG A 294 2.21 9.73 10.45
N ASP A 295 2.91 9.85 11.57
CA ASP A 295 3.50 11.11 12.02
C ASP A 295 4.88 11.33 11.38
N PHE A 296 5.03 12.44 10.67
CA PHE A 296 6.29 12.90 10.12
C PHE A 296 6.82 14.06 11.00
N SER A 297 7.35 13.71 12.18
CA SER A 297 7.91 14.68 13.13
C SER A 297 6.94 15.83 13.48
N GLY A 298 5.71 15.48 13.81
CA GLY A 298 4.62 16.40 14.15
C GLY A 298 3.71 16.78 12.99
N LEU A 299 4.00 16.34 11.77
CA LEU A 299 3.11 16.50 10.62
C LEU A 299 2.31 15.21 10.37
N GLU A 300 0.99 15.30 10.45
CA GLU A 300 0.11 14.19 10.12
C GLU A 300 0.11 13.93 8.60
N VAL A 301 0.46 12.71 8.21
CA VAL A 301 0.53 12.26 6.82
C VAL A 301 -0.27 10.97 6.68
N PHE A 302 -1.15 10.95 5.71
CA PHE A 302 -1.86 9.74 5.27
C PHE A 302 -1.23 9.19 4.00
N GLY A 303 -1.44 7.91 3.74
CA GLY A 303 -0.93 7.34 2.51
C GLY A 303 -1.20 5.87 2.32
N HIS A 304 -0.65 5.36 1.24
CA HIS A 304 -0.53 3.94 0.95
C HIS A 304 0.67 3.68 0.04
N SER A 305 1.35 2.58 0.25
CA SER A 305 2.46 2.15 -0.62
C SER A 305 2.10 0.85 -1.33
N GLY A 306 2.71 0.62 -2.48
CA GLY A 306 2.47 -0.55 -3.29
C GLY A 306 3.74 -1.13 -3.88
N THR A 307 3.76 -2.43 -4.03
CA THR A 307 4.80 -3.18 -4.73
C THR A 307 4.17 -4.37 -5.42
N ASN A 308 4.65 -4.65 -6.62
CA ASN A 308 4.46 -5.89 -7.34
C ASN A 308 5.69 -6.19 -8.21
N LEU A 309 5.59 -7.14 -9.14
CA LEU A 309 6.70 -7.53 -10.01
C LEU A 309 7.12 -6.44 -10.99
N GLY A 310 6.17 -5.60 -11.44
CA GLY A 310 6.39 -4.56 -12.45
C GLY A 310 6.80 -3.22 -11.89
N GLY A 311 6.70 -3.01 -10.59
CA GLY A 311 7.02 -1.71 -10.02
C GLY A 311 6.64 -1.54 -8.56
N SER A 312 6.85 -0.34 -8.08
CA SER A 312 6.37 0.10 -6.76
C SER A 312 5.90 1.56 -6.80
N SER A 313 5.05 1.90 -5.86
CA SER A 313 4.46 3.22 -5.75
C SER A 313 4.29 3.63 -4.30
N THR A 314 4.13 4.92 -4.08
CA THR A 314 3.67 5.49 -2.82
C THR A 314 2.87 6.74 -3.12
N LEU A 315 1.72 6.86 -2.47
CA LEU A 315 0.90 8.05 -2.42
C LEU A 315 0.84 8.53 -0.98
N LEU A 316 1.19 9.80 -0.76
CA LEU A 316 1.12 10.47 0.53
C LEU A 316 0.32 11.76 0.39
N TRP A 317 -0.41 12.14 1.42
CA TRP A 317 -1.00 13.46 1.51
C TRP A 317 -0.98 13.97 2.96
N ALA A 318 -0.82 15.28 3.09
CA ALA A 318 -0.79 15.99 4.36
C ALA A 318 -1.89 17.07 4.37
N PRO A 319 -3.02 16.83 5.06
CA PRO A 319 -4.16 17.75 5.04
C PRO A 319 -3.82 19.17 5.51
N SER A 320 -2.99 19.31 6.54
CA SER A 320 -2.63 20.61 7.12
C SER A 320 -1.83 21.51 6.20
N THR A 321 -1.11 20.94 5.21
CA THR A 321 -0.32 21.70 4.22
C THR A 321 -0.99 21.74 2.85
N GLY A 322 -2.08 20.98 2.64
CA GLY A 322 -2.72 20.83 1.34
C GLY A 322 -1.79 20.20 0.29
N THR A 323 -0.89 19.30 0.72
CA THR A 323 0.13 18.72 -0.15
C THR A 323 -0.15 17.25 -0.45
N VAL A 324 0.02 16.85 -1.71
CA VAL A 324 0.03 15.45 -2.16
C VAL A 324 1.39 15.14 -2.76
N VAL A 325 1.94 13.99 -2.44
CA VAL A 325 3.16 13.44 -3.04
C VAL A 325 2.85 12.05 -3.59
N ALA A 326 3.09 11.85 -4.87
CA ALA A 326 2.99 10.55 -5.53
C ALA A 326 4.31 10.19 -6.20
N VAL A 327 4.76 8.97 -5.95
CA VAL A 327 5.94 8.40 -6.60
C VAL A 327 5.58 7.05 -7.17
N VAL A 328 5.98 6.79 -8.41
CA VAL A 328 5.92 5.47 -9.03
C VAL A 328 7.28 5.15 -9.65
N CYS A 329 7.73 3.92 -9.51
CA CYS A 329 8.99 3.47 -10.11
C CYS A 329 8.91 2.01 -10.53
N ASN A 330 9.75 1.63 -11.48
CA ASN A 330 9.79 0.28 -12.02
C ASN A 330 10.87 -0.61 -11.38
N THR A 331 11.21 -0.32 -10.12
CA THR A 331 12.06 -1.16 -9.28
C THR A 331 11.25 -1.57 -8.05
N PRO A 332 10.99 -2.86 -7.82
CA PRO A 332 10.23 -3.34 -6.67
C PRO A 332 10.81 -2.83 -5.34
N HIS A 333 9.94 -2.55 -4.38
CA HIS A 333 10.25 -2.06 -3.03
C HIS A 333 10.90 -0.67 -2.92
N ALA A 334 11.25 0.00 -4.02
CA ALA A 334 11.91 1.30 -4.00
C ALA A 334 10.95 2.50 -3.89
N GLY A 335 9.64 2.29 -4.07
CA GLY A 335 8.63 3.37 -4.09
C GLY A 335 8.57 4.15 -2.79
N TYR A 336 8.54 3.46 -1.63
CA TYR A 336 8.47 4.15 -0.34
C TYR A 336 9.74 4.93 0.01
N PRO A 337 10.96 4.37 -0.05
CA PRO A 337 12.19 5.14 0.18
C PRO A 337 12.30 6.36 -0.72
N LEU A 338 11.97 6.21 -1.99
CA LEU A 338 12.02 7.32 -2.95
C LEU A 338 10.96 8.38 -2.64
N ALA A 339 9.75 7.98 -2.26
CA ALA A 339 8.69 8.90 -1.88
C ALA A 339 9.00 9.64 -0.56
N ALA A 340 9.65 8.98 0.40
CA ALA A 340 10.08 9.62 1.63
C ALA A 340 11.07 10.76 1.37
N GLU A 341 11.98 10.60 0.40
CA GLU A 341 12.89 11.67 0.01
C GLU A 341 12.19 12.84 -0.71
N VAL A 342 11.24 12.51 -1.59
CA VAL A 342 10.40 13.54 -2.23
C VAL A 342 9.57 14.28 -1.19
N ALA A 343 8.97 13.54 -0.24
CA ALA A 343 8.20 14.14 0.86
C ALA A 343 9.07 15.02 1.77
N ALA A 344 10.26 14.55 2.15
CA ALA A 344 11.21 15.35 2.95
C ALA A 344 11.61 16.64 2.22
N TYR A 345 11.84 16.57 0.91
CA TYR A 345 12.15 17.74 0.09
C TYR A 345 10.98 18.75 0.03
N VAL A 346 9.74 18.26 -0.09
CA VAL A 346 8.55 19.11 -0.30
C VAL A 346 7.96 19.59 1.04
N LEU A 347 7.88 18.70 2.03
CA LEU A 347 7.24 18.96 3.34
C LEU A 347 8.25 19.49 4.37
N GLY A 348 9.56 19.34 4.12
CA GLY A 348 10.61 19.66 5.11
C GLY A 348 10.58 18.71 6.32
N SER A 349 9.92 17.57 6.22
CA SER A 349 9.72 16.65 7.33
C SER A 349 9.77 15.19 6.86
N ALA A 350 10.18 14.30 7.76
CA ALA A 350 10.29 12.86 7.54
C ALA A 350 9.87 12.10 8.80
N PRO A 351 9.52 10.80 8.70
CA PRO A 351 9.28 9.97 9.87
C PRO A 351 10.51 9.95 10.77
N ALA A 352 10.28 9.95 12.09
CA ALA A 352 11.37 9.78 13.05
C ALA A 352 11.92 8.35 13.00
N ASP A 353 13.25 8.23 13.04
CA ASP A 353 13.90 6.94 13.25
C ASP A 353 13.90 6.58 14.74
N VAL A 354 13.77 5.27 15.01
CA VAL A 354 13.81 4.71 16.36
C VAL A 354 15.04 3.82 16.48
N GLU A 355 15.91 4.14 17.47
CA GLU A 355 17.15 3.40 17.72
C GLU A 355 16.97 2.39 18.87
N PRO A 356 17.57 1.20 18.78
CA PRO A 356 17.57 0.22 19.87
C PRO A 356 18.33 0.75 21.09
N VAL A 357 17.76 0.56 22.30
CA VAL A 357 18.37 1.05 23.55
C VAL A 357 19.28 0.01 24.22
N THR A 358 19.10 -1.29 23.89
CA THR A 358 19.82 -2.43 24.50
C THR A 358 19.84 -3.61 23.56
N ARG A 359 20.74 -4.58 23.82
CA ARG A 359 20.78 -5.86 23.09
C ARG A 359 20.07 -7.01 23.82
N ARG A 360 19.64 -6.81 25.07
CA ARG A 360 19.04 -7.87 25.90
C ARG A 360 17.59 -7.57 26.22
N THR A 361 16.78 -8.62 26.15
CA THR A 361 15.35 -8.61 26.50
C THR A 361 15.17 -9.04 27.94
N ALA A 362 14.34 -8.32 28.70
CA ALA A 362 14.17 -8.58 30.13
C ALA A 362 13.51 -9.94 30.44
N ASP A 363 12.54 -10.35 29.61
CA ASP A 363 11.84 -11.65 29.74
C ASP A 363 11.65 -12.24 28.33
N PRO A 364 12.71 -12.87 27.77
CA PRO A 364 12.67 -13.38 26.41
C PRO A 364 11.73 -14.58 26.25
N GLY A 365 11.54 -15.39 27.29
CA GLY A 365 10.74 -16.63 27.24
C GLY A 365 9.28 -16.40 26.83
N ARG A 366 8.73 -15.22 27.09
CA ARG A 366 7.34 -14.90 26.72
C ARG A 366 7.13 -14.78 25.22
N TYR A 367 8.20 -14.56 24.44
CA TYR A 367 8.15 -14.40 23.00
C TYR A 367 8.55 -15.66 22.24
N GLU A 368 9.24 -16.61 22.89
CA GLU A 368 9.70 -17.84 22.25
C GLU A 368 8.55 -18.65 21.71
N GLY A 369 8.74 -19.24 20.53
CA GLY A 369 7.76 -20.12 19.89
C GLY A 369 7.75 -20.00 18.38
N ARG A 370 6.82 -20.74 17.77
CA ARG A 370 6.55 -20.69 16.33
C ARG A 370 5.37 -19.79 16.03
N TYR A 371 5.51 -18.99 14.99
CA TYR A 371 4.45 -18.14 14.49
C TYR A 371 4.29 -18.40 13.00
N ALA A 372 3.04 -18.51 12.53
CA ALA A 372 2.77 -18.85 11.14
C ALA A 372 1.67 -17.96 10.52
N ALA A 373 1.88 -17.61 9.28
CA ALA A 373 0.93 -17.06 8.33
C ALA A 373 0.95 -17.94 7.07
N CYS A 374 0.10 -17.66 6.08
CA CYS A 374 -0.01 -18.49 4.88
C CYS A 374 1.29 -18.60 4.07
N ASP A 375 2.12 -17.55 4.06
CA ASP A 375 3.32 -17.42 3.24
C ASP A 375 4.63 -17.48 4.05
N LEU A 376 4.60 -17.21 5.36
CA LEU A 376 5.78 -17.10 6.20
C LEU A 376 5.61 -17.82 7.54
N ARG A 377 6.70 -18.41 8.03
CA ARG A 377 6.82 -18.95 9.39
C ARG A 377 8.00 -18.31 10.08
N TYR A 378 7.86 -18.11 11.39
CA TYR A 378 8.88 -17.52 12.24
C TYR A 378 9.15 -18.44 13.40
N ASP A 379 10.41 -18.87 13.57
CA ASP A 379 10.89 -19.56 14.78
C ASP A 379 11.63 -18.54 15.64
N VAL A 380 11.09 -18.25 16.83
CA VAL A 380 11.66 -17.31 17.79
C VAL A 380 12.24 -18.09 18.96
N THR A 381 13.54 -17.90 19.22
CA THR A 381 14.28 -18.53 20.30
C THR A 381 15.09 -17.52 21.08
N SER A 382 15.57 -17.85 22.27
CA SER A 382 16.48 -17.00 23.04
C SER A 382 17.69 -17.74 23.57
N ALA A 383 18.81 -17.02 23.65
CA ALA A 383 20.01 -17.46 24.35
C ALA A 383 20.66 -16.25 25.04
N ASP A 384 21.07 -16.42 26.30
CA ASP A 384 21.74 -15.37 27.10
C ASP A 384 20.97 -14.02 27.14
N GLY A 385 19.64 -14.07 27.06
CA GLY A 385 18.77 -12.88 27.06
C GLY A 385 18.69 -12.16 25.71
N VAL A 386 19.24 -12.75 24.64
CA VAL A 386 19.09 -12.25 23.27
C VAL A 386 18.06 -13.08 22.53
N LEU A 387 17.01 -12.42 22.02
CA LEU A 387 16.04 -13.05 21.12
C LEU A 387 16.62 -13.16 19.71
N THR A 388 16.35 -14.28 19.05
CA THR A 388 16.64 -14.49 17.63
C THR A 388 15.41 -14.96 16.90
N VAL A 389 15.30 -14.59 15.63
CA VAL A 389 14.23 -15.06 14.74
C VAL A 389 14.84 -15.73 13.51
N THR A 390 14.28 -16.87 13.12
CA THR A 390 14.52 -17.52 11.83
C THR A 390 13.23 -17.44 11.02
N LEU A 391 13.35 -16.97 9.78
CA LEU A 391 12.24 -16.85 8.84
C LEU A 391 12.26 -18.05 7.87
N GLU A 392 11.11 -18.68 7.66
CA GLU A 392 10.91 -19.72 6.63
C GLU A 392 9.84 -19.26 5.63
N GLU A 393 10.14 -19.32 4.35
CA GLU A 393 9.16 -19.16 3.28
C GLU A 393 8.34 -20.45 3.15
N ALA A 394 7.03 -20.39 3.39
CA ALA A 394 6.17 -21.58 3.39
C ALA A 394 6.14 -22.31 2.04
N ALA A 395 6.20 -21.59 0.92
CA ALA A 395 6.12 -22.15 -0.42
C ALA A 395 7.39 -22.92 -0.84
N THR A 396 8.56 -22.48 -0.39
CA THR A 396 9.88 -23.03 -0.82
C THR A 396 10.58 -23.83 0.27
N GLY A 397 10.19 -23.64 1.54
CA GLY A 397 10.90 -24.16 2.70
C GLY A 397 12.27 -23.49 2.93
N ARG A 398 12.58 -22.42 2.19
CA ARG A 398 13.83 -21.67 2.35
C ARG A 398 13.83 -20.92 3.68
N THR A 399 14.89 -21.11 4.46
CA THR A 399 15.06 -20.46 5.76
C THR A 399 16.14 -19.39 5.73
N SER A 400 15.94 -18.31 6.49
CA SER A 400 16.99 -17.33 6.78
C SER A 400 17.99 -17.91 7.80
N PRO A 401 19.22 -17.38 7.90
CA PRO A 401 20.01 -17.50 9.12
C PRO A 401 19.24 -16.93 10.33
N PRO A 402 19.54 -17.35 11.57
CA PRO A 402 19.03 -16.70 12.77
C PRO A 402 19.49 -15.24 12.82
N VAL A 403 18.53 -14.32 13.05
CA VAL A 403 18.78 -12.88 13.14
C VAL A 403 18.44 -12.39 14.55
N ALA A 404 19.35 -11.66 15.19
CA ALA A 404 19.12 -11.08 16.50
C ALA A 404 18.05 -9.99 16.44
N LEU A 405 17.17 -9.96 17.44
CA LEU A 405 16.13 -8.95 17.65
C LEU A 405 16.58 -7.97 18.72
N LEU A 406 16.81 -6.73 18.34
CA LEU A 406 17.23 -5.64 19.21
C LEU A 406 15.99 -4.98 19.82
N PRO A 407 15.82 -4.96 21.16
CA PRO A 407 14.65 -4.38 21.80
C PRO A 407 14.52 -2.88 21.49
N LEU A 408 13.30 -2.49 21.15
CA LEU A 408 12.80 -1.12 21.13
C LEU A 408 11.96 -0.85 22.39
N ASP A 409 10.98 0.04 22.31
CA ASP A 409 10.01 0.25 23.38
C ASP A 409 8.89 -0.83 23.38
N GLY A 410 8.36 -1.17 24.55
CA GLY A 410 7.30 -2.17 24.71
C GLY A 410 7.71 -3.56 24.22
N ASP A 411 6.86 -4.16 23.40
CA ASP A 411 7.04 -5.49 22.83
C ASP A 411 7.55 -5.43 21.37
N ARG A 412 8.27 -4.36 21.01
CA ARG A 412 8.82 -4.11 19.67
C ARG A 412 10.31 -4.39 19.60
N PHE A 413 10.74 -4.82 18.43
CA PHE A 413 12.13 -5.22 18.16
C PHE A 413 12.55 -4.80 16.77
N LEU A 414 13.82 -4.43 16.63
CA LEU A 414 14.46 -4.20 15.35
C LEU A 414 15.34 -5.42 15.01
N PRO A 415 15.12 -6.11 13.88
CA PRO A 415 16.06 -7.12 13.41
C PRO A 415 17.43 -6.50 13.13
N GLU A 416 18.53 -7.13 13.60
CA GLU A 416 19.89 -6.67 13.37
C GLU A 416 20.26 -6.70 11.87
N VAL A 417 19.61 -7.58 11.10
CA VAL A 417 19.67 -7.63 9.64
C VAL A 417 18.24 -7.47 9.11
N ASP A 418 18.07 -6.62 8.12
CA ASP A 418 16.75 -6.38 7.53
C ASP A 418 16.16 -7.67 6.91
N LEU A 419 15.07 -8.14 7.49
CA LEU A 419 14.29 -9.30 7.04
C LEU A 419 13.16 -8.91 6.08
N SER A 420 12.95 -7.62 5.85
CA SER A 420 11.81 -7.08 5.10
C SER A 420 12.12 -6.80 3.62
N GLY A 421 13.31 -7.19 3.15
CA GLY A 421 13.72 -6.98 1.76
C GLY A 421 13.99 -5.51 1.42
N GLY A 422 14.69 -4.78 2.28
CA GLY A 422 15.09 -3.39 2.07
C GLY A 422 14.10 -2.36 2.66
N ARG A 423 13.09 -2.80 3.42
CA ARG A 423 12.08 -1.90 4.01
C ARG A 423 12.42 -1.43 5.43
N GLY A 424 13.34 -2.12 6.10
CA GLY A 424 13.80 -1.80 7.46
C GLY A 424 12.67 -1.87 8.51
N TRP A 425 11.72 -2.81 8.36
CA TRP A 425 10.58 -2.94 9.27
C TRP A 425 10.99 -3.45 10.64
N ASP A 426 10.30 -2.95 11.67
CA ASP A 426 10.33 -3.51 13.01
C ASP A 426 9.40 -4.73 13.12
N LEU A 427 9.66 -5.55 14.14
CA LEU A 427 8.78 -6.62 14.59
C LEU A 427 8.13 -6.20 15.90
N ALA A 428 6.88 -6.64 16.10
CA ALA A 428 6.18 -6.47 17.36
C ALA A 428 5.51 -7.77 17.78
N PHE A 429 5.45 -8.03 19.09
CA PHE A 429 4.68 -9.13 19.62
C PHE A 429 3.40 -8.61 20.29
N VAL A 430 2.30 -9.28 20.01
CA VAL A 430 1.03 -9.07 20.73
C VAL A 430 1.01 -10.07 21.88
N VAL A 431 1.04 -9.58 23.11
CA VAL A 431 1.12 -10.38 24.34
C VAL A 431 -0.23 -10.39 25.01
N GLU A 432 -0.73 -11.59 25.32
CA GLU A 432 -1.96 -11.85 26.08
C GLU A 432 -1.60 -12.81 27.24
N ASP A 433 -2.05 -12.52 28.46
CA ASP A 433 -1.77 -13.31 29.66
C ASP A 433 -0.28 -13.68 29.84
N GLY A 434 0.61 -12.71 29.55
CA GLY A 434 2.05 -12.86 29.73
C GLY A 434 2.76 -13.68 28.64
N THR A 435 2.06 -14.11 27.60
CA THR A 435 2.63 -14.90 26.48
C THR A 435 2.30 -14.25 25.15
N ALA A 436 3.27 -14.20 24.24
CA ALA A 436 3.03 -13.68 22.90
C ALA A 436 2.14 -14.64 22.10
N VAL A 437 1.02 -14.14 21.61
CA VAL A 437 0.04 -14.89 20.81
C VAL A 437 0.19 -14.63 19.32
N ARG A 438 0.75 -13.48 18.96
CA ARG A 438 1.03 -13.09 17.56
C ARG A 438 2.37 -12.37 17.46
N LEU A 439 3.02 -12.54 16.32
CA LEU A 439 4.16 -11.74 15.86
C LEU A 439 3.68 -10.90 14.67
N VAL A 440 4.01 -9.63 14.64
CA VAL A 440 3.72 -8.72 13.51
C VAL A 440 5.04 -8.23 12.95
N SER A 441 5.28 -8.48 11.66
CA SER A 441 6.45 -7.99 10.93
C SER A 441 6.01 -6.90 9.96
N GLY A 442 6.38 -5.65 10.24
CA GLY A 442 5.89 -4.49 9.49
C GLY A 442 4.36 -4.43 9.52
N ALA A 443 3.71 -4.92 8.46
CA ALA A 443 2.26 -4.87 8.30
C ALA A 443 1.57 -6.24 8.47
N PHE A 444 2.32 -7.35 8.54
CA PHE A 444 1.78 -8.71 8.45
C PHE A 444 1.87 -9.43 9.79
N ALA A 445 0.75 -9.96 10.25
CA ALA A 445 0.71 -10.78 11.45
C ALA A 445 0.92 -12.26 11.12
N ALA A 446 1.53 -12.97 12.07
CA ALA A 446 1.60 -14.42 12.14
C ALA A 446 1.08 -14.88 13.51
N ARG A 447 0.20 -15.86 13.54
CA ARG A 447 -0.33 -16.40 14.80
C ARG A 447 0.63 -17.41 15.41
N ARG A 448 0.69 -17.47 16.74
CA ARG A 448 1.44 -18.52 17.43
C ARG A 448 0.83 -19.88 17.12
N VAL A 449 1.67 -20.83 16.75
CA VAL A 449 1.29 -22.23 16.52
C VAL A 449 1.94 -23.14 17.56
N ARG A 450 1.34 -24.29 17.81
CA ARG A 450 1.83 -25.24 18.80
C ARG A 450 3.01 -26.06 18.27
#